data_fc7562e40cbc99680ba4163eaff6165e
#
_entry.id   fc7562e40cbc99680ba4163eaff6165e
#
_cell.length_a   1.000
_cell.length_b   1.000
_cell.length_c   1.000
_cell.angle_alpha   90.00
_cell.angle_beta   90.00
_cell.angle_gamma   90.00
#
_symmetry.space_group_name_H-M   'P 1'
#
loop_
_entity.id
_entity.type
_entity.pdbx_description
1 polymer ?
#
loop_
_entity_poly.entity_id
_entity_poly.type
_entity_poly.pdbx_seq_one_letter_code
_entity_poly.pdbx_strand_id
1 'polypeptide(L)'
;DCAKKLVAVGCFCIGTNQVDLNAARERGIAVFNAPYSNTRSVAELVLAEAILLLRGIPEKNASCHRGGWIKSAANSFEIRGKKLGIIGYGSIGTQLSVLAEALGMQVFFYDVVTKLPLGNATQIGSLYELLGMCDIVSLHVPELPSTQWMIGEKEIRAMKKGGILINAARGTVVELDHLAQAIKDEHLIGAAIDVFPVEPKSNDEEFESPLRGLDRVILTPHIGGSTAEAQANIGLEVAEKLVKYSDNGTSVSSVNFPEVALPSHPGKHRLLHIHQNIPGVMSEINKVFADNGINICGQFLQTNEKVGYVVIDVDKEYSDLARSEEHTSEL
;
A
#
# COMPACT_ATOMS: atom_id res chain seq x y z
N ASP A 1 12.34 14.39 -19.00
CA ASP A 1 13.09 15.45 -19.74
C ASP A 1 12.18 16.36 -20.57
N CYS A 2 10.96 15.93 -20.93
CA CYS A 2 10.03 16.73 -21.72
C CYS A 2 9.13 17.67 -20.90
N ALA A 3 8.95 17.41 -19.61
CA ALA A 3 7.96 18.10 -18.76
C ALA A 3 8.61 19.17 -17.86
N LYS A 4 9.14 20.22 -18.45
CA LYS A 4 9.86 21.31 -17.73
C LYS A 4 9.00 22.11 -16.75
N LYS A 5 7.66 22.02 -16.84
CA LYS A 5 6.70 22.75 -15.97
C LYS A 5 5.89 21.82 -15.06
N LEU A 6 6.27 20.54 -14.96
CA LEU A 6 5.59 19.58 -14.12
C LEU A 6 5.96 19.83 -12.65
N VAL A 7 4.97 20.09 -11.82
CA VAL A 7 5.14 20.35 -10.37
C VAL A 7 4.65 19.22 -9.49
N ALA A 8 3.75 18.37 -10.00
CA ALA A 8 3.23 17.24 -9.26
C ALA A 8 2.80 16.07 -10.17
N VAL A 9 2.83 14.85 -9.61
CA VAL A 9 2.34 13.61 -10.25
C VAL A 9 1.38 12.92 -9.29
N GLY A 10 0.23 12.51 -9.77
CA GLY A 10 -0.73 11.66 -9.06
C GLY A 10 -0.71 10.24 -9.58
N CYS A 11 -0.41 9.27 -8.71
CA CYS A 11 -0.54 7.84 -8.97
C CYS A 11 -1.93 7.40 -8.53
N PHE A 12 -2.80 7.06 -9.48
CA PHE A 12 -4.17 6.61 -9.20
C PHE A 12 -4.19 5.13 -8.77
N CYS A 13 -3.39 4.81 -7.75
CA CYS A 13 -3.20 3.47 -7.17
C CYS A 13 -2.46 3.60 -5.82
N ILE A 14 -2.25 2.46 -5.12
CA ILE A 14 -1.42 2.43 -3.91
C ILE A 14 0.07 2.50 -4.25
N GLY A 15 0.52 1.67 -5.21
CA GLY A 15 1.93 1.58 -5.60
C GLY A 15 2.39 2.83 -6.34
N THR A 16 3.70 3.10 -6.27
CA THR A 16 4.35 4.20 -6.98
C THR A 16 5.51 3.72 -7.86
N ASN A 17 5.56 2.42 -8.16
CA ASN A 17 6.64 1.76 -8.91
C ASN A 17 6.80 2.32 -10.34
N GLN A 18 5.73 2.91 -10.90
CA GLN A 18 5.72 3.56 -12.21
C GLN A 18 6.40 4.93 -12.23
N VAL A 19 6.81 5.47 -11.06
CA VAL A 19 7.47 6.78 -10.94
C VAL A 19 8.84 6.60 -10.28
N ASP A 20 9.87 7.15 -10.92
CA ASP A 20 11.17 7.31 -10.26
C ASP A 20 11.09 8.43 -9.22
N LEU A 21 10.88 8.04 -7.96
CA LEU A 21 10.72 8.99 -6.84
C LEU A 21 11.98 9.81 -6.58
N ASN A 22 13.18 9.30 -6.89
CA ASN A 22 14.42 10.03 -6.74
C ASN A 22 14.54 11.12 -7.80
N ALA A 23 14.32 10.76 -9.07
CA ALA A 23 14.32 11.72 -10.16
C ALA A 23 13.22 12.80 -10.01
N ALA A 24 12.04 12.42 -9.52
CA ALA A 24 10.97 13.37 -9.22
C ALA A 24 11.38 14.34 -8.11
N ARG A 25 11.97 13.84 -7.01
CA ARG A 25 12.45 14.67 -5.91
C ARG A 25 13.53 15.65 -6.34
N GLU A 26 14.54 15.20 -7.11
CA GLU A 26 15.65 16.04 -7.59
C GLU A 26 15.16 17.17 -8.51
N ARG A 27 13.98 17.02 -9.12
CA ARG A 27 13.35 18.02 -9.99
C ARG A 27 12.27 18.84 -9.31
N GLY A 28 12.11 18.71 -8.01
CA GLY A 28 11.08 19.44 -7.27
C GLY A 28 9.65 19.01 -7.60
N ILE A 29 9.43 17.77 -8.07
CA ILE A 29 8.12 17.24 -8.44
C ILE A 29 7.54 16.42 -7.28
N ALA A 30 6.46 16.88 -6.69
CA ALA A 30 5.75 16.14 -5.64
C ALA A 30 4.98 14.94 -6.24
N VAL A 31 5.03 13.80 -5.56
CA VAL A 31 4.31 12.59 -5.98
C VAL A 31 3.29 12.19 -4.92
N PHE A 32 2.06 11.98 -5.35
CA PHE A 32 0.94 11.57 -4.51
C PHE A 32 0.36 10.24 -4.99
N ASN A 33 -0.19 9.46 -4.07
CA ASN A 33 -0.89 8.21 -4.34
C ASN A 33 -2.15 8.09 -3.48
N ALA A 34 -2.87 6.97 -3.60
CA ALA A 34 -4.05 6.66 -2.79
C ALA A 34 -3.82 5.39 -1.95
N PRO A 35 -3.15 5.48 -0.79
CA PRO A 35 -2.75 4.30 -0.02
C PRO A 35 -3.89 3.62 0.74
N TYR A 36 -5.08 4.24 0.87
CA TYR A 36 -6.16 3.76 1.74
C TYR A 36 -7.47 3.45 1.02
N SER A 37 -7.66 3.96 -0.19
CA SER A 37 -8.96 3.97 -0.88
C SER A 37 -9.47 2.60 -1.32
N ASN A 38 -8.63 1.57 -1.37
CA ASN A 38 -9.01 0.20 -1.71
C ASN A 38 -8.98 -0.76 -0.51
N THR A 39 -8.74 -0.27 0.70
CA THR A 39 -8.57 -1.07 1.92
C THR A 39 -9.73 -2.05 2.10
N ARG A 40 -10.96 -1.59 1.94
CA ARG A 40 -12.17 -2.40 2.11
C ARG A 40 -12.27 -3.49 1.04
N SER A 41 -12.00 -3.17 -0.21
CA SER A 41 -12.08 -4.10 -1.33
C SER A 41 -11.14 -5.29 -1.16
N VAL A 42 -9.88 -5.04 -0.78
CA VAL A 42 -8.90 -6.11 -0.52
C VAL A 42 -9.32 -6.98 0.67
N ALA A 43 -9.78 -6.37 1.76
CA ALA A 43 -10.23 -7.12 2.95
C ALA A 43 -11.43 -8.03 2.64
N GLU A 44 -12.38 -7.59 1.81
CA GLU A 44 -13.52 -8.39 1.37
C GLU A 44 -13.11 -9.54 0.46
N LEU A 45 -12.20 -9.30 -0.50
CA LEU A 45 -11.66 -10.35 -1.37
C LEU A 45 -11.02 -11.46 -0.53
N VAL A 46 -10.09 -11.11 0.35
CA VAL A 46 -9.38 -12.06 1.23
C VAL A 46 -10.36 -12.88 2.08
N LEU A 47 -11.39 -12.25 2.62
CA LEU A 47 -12.40 -12.94 3.44
C LEU A 47 -13.24 -13.91 2.59
N ALA A 48 -13.63 -13.50 1.38
CA ALA A 48 -14.34 -14.37 0.44
C ALA A 48 -13.48 -15.57 0.04
N GLU A 49 -12.21 -15.37 -0.30
CA GLU A 49 -11.25 -16.41 -0.62
C GLU A 49 -11.07 -17.41 0.51
N ALA A 50 -10.96 -16.91 1.76
CA ALA A 50 -10.90 -17.77 2.94
C ALA A 50 -12.09 -18.70 3.05
N ILE A 51 -13.32 -18.20 2.86
CA ILE A 51 -14.56 -19.00 2.88
C ILE A 51 -14.59 -20.00 1.72
N LEU A 52 -14.26 -19.56 0.51
CA LEU A 52 -14.27 -20.40 -0.70
C LEU A 52 -13.30 -21.58 -0.54
N LEU A 53 -12.10 -21.34 -0.03
CA LEU A 53 -11.07 -22.37 0.20
C LEU A 53 -11.44 -23.33 1.33
N LEU A 54 -11.94 -22.82 2.47
CA LEU A 54 -12.42 -23.68 3.56
C LEU A 54 -13.54 -24.63 3.11
N ARG A 55 -14.38 -24.22 2.17
CA ARG A 55 -15.48 -25.00 1.64
C ARG A 55 -15.10 -25.86 0.43
N GLY A 56 -13.90 -25.66 -0.13
CA GLY A 56 -13.48 -26.32 -1.37
C GLY A 56 -14.41 -25.97 -2.54
N ILE A 57 -14.83 -24.71 -2.64
CA ILE A 57 -15.77 -24.27 -3.69
C ILE A 57 -15.13 -24.26 -5.07
N PRO A 58 -13.86 -23.82 -5.27
CA PRO A 58 -13.28 -23.73 -6.60
C PRO A 58 -13.31 -25.07 -7.38
N GLU A 59 -12.82 -26.15 -6.79
CA GLU A 59 -12.79 -27.46 -7.43
C GLU A 59 -14.19 -28.07 -7.61
N LYS A 60 -15.10 -27.86 -6.64
CA LYS A 60 -16.48 -28.33 -6.73
C LYS A 60 -17.26 -27.59 -7.83
N ASN A 61 -17.08 -26.26 -7.92
CA ASN A 61 -17.65 -25.46 -8.98
C ASN A 61 -17.12 -25.88 -10.36
N ALA A 62 -15.81 -26.01 -10.50
CA ALA A 62 -15.20 -26.47 -11.75
C ALA A 62 -15.68 -27.89 -12.14
N SER A 63 -15.87 -28.80 -11.17
CA SER A 63 -16.42 -30.12 -11.40
C SER A 63 -17.85 -30.06 -11.93
N CYS A 64 -18.75 -29.27 -11.33
CA CYS A 64 -20.10 -29.10 -11.77
C CYS A 64 -20.20 -28.58 -13.22
N HIS A 65 -19.35 -27.60 -13.58
CA HIS A 65 -19.28 -27.08 -14.95
C HIS A 65 -18.85 -28.14 -15.98
N ARG A 66 -18.10 -29.16 -15.55
CA ARG A 66 -17.72 -30.33 -16.40
C ARG A 66 -18.71 -31.50 -16.32
N GLY A 67 -19.87 -31.33 -15.68
CA GLY A 67 -20.88 -32.35 -15.51
C GLY A 67 -20.61 -33.34 -14.37
N GLY A 68 -19.61 -33.10 -13.54
CA GLY A 68 -19.32 -33.89 -12.34
C GLY A 68 -20.19 -33.47 -11.15
N TRP A 69 -20.22 -34.32 -10.10
CA TRP A 69 -21.02 -34.06 -8.89
C TRP A 69 -20.26 -34.50 -7.63
N ILE A 70 -19.59 -33.57 -6.97
CA ILE A 70 -18.82 -33.84 -5.76
C ILE A 70 -19.62 -33.38 -4.53
N LYS A 71 -20.52 -34.23 -4.03
CA LYS A 71 -21.26 -34.01 -2.78
C LYS A 71 -20.53 -34.68 -1.62
N SER A 72 -19.64 -33.91 -0.97
CA SER A 72 -18.82 -34.38 0.18
C SER A 72 -18.62 -33.29 1.20
N ALA A 73 -18.64 -33.67 2.49
CA ALA A 73 -18.22 -32.84 3.59
C ALA A 73 -16.72 -32.98 3.92
N ALA A 74 -16.00 -33.91 3.27
CA ALA A 74 -14.57 -34.07 3.48
C ALA A 74 -13.83 -32.77 3.14
N ASN A 75 -12.93 -32.35 4.04
CA ASN A 75 -12.16 -31.13 3.92
C ASN A 75 -13.00 -29.86 3.66
N SER A 76 -14.23 -29.83 4.19
CA SER A 76 -15.11 -28.66 4.12
C SER A 76 -15.45 -28.20 5.53
N PHE A 77 -15.11 -26.94 5.83
CA PHE A 77 -15.17 -26.39 7.18
C PHE A 77 -15.97 -25.09 7.21
N GLU A 78 -16.56 -24.77 8.34
CA GLU A 78 -17.11 -23.44 8.65
C GLU A 78 -15.97 -22.50 9.01
N ILE A 79 -16.14 -21.20 8.72
CA ILE A 79 -15.17 -20.17 9.09
C ILE A 79 -15.23 -19.83 10.59
N ARG A 80 -16.41 -19.98 11.23
CA ARG A 80 -16.61 -19.74 12.65
C ARG A 80 -15.64 -20.58 13.49
N GLY A 81 -14.99 -19.92 14.45
CA GLY A 81 -14.02 -20.55 15.36
C GLY A 81 -12.67 -20.85 14.75
N LYS A 82 -12.46 -20.58 13.44
CA LYS A 82 -11.16 -20.70 12.81
C LYS A 82 -10.24 -19.56 13.26
N LYS A 83 -8.93 -19.86 13.30
CA LYS A 83 -7.90 -18.90 13.64
C LYS A 83 -7.35 -18.25 12.37
N LEU A 84 -7.49 -16.93 12.27
CA LEU A 84 -6.92 -16.12 11.21
C LEU A 84 -5.62 -15.48 11.72
N GLY A 85 -4.52 -15.74 11.04
CA GLY A 85 -3.24 -15.07 11.24
C GLY A 85 -3.06 -13.97 10.19
N ILE A 86 -2.84 -12.74 10.63
CA ILE A 86 -2.61 -11.58 9.76
C ILE A 86 -1.14 -11.17 9.89
N ILE A 87 -0.38 -11.19 8.79
CA ILE A 87 1.00 -10.71 8.75
C ILE A 87 0.99 -9.31 8.13
N GLY A 88 1.31 -8.29 8.95
CA GLY A 88 1.14 -6.87 8.62
C GLY A 88 -0.22 -6.31 9.07
N TYR A 89 -0.25 -5.68 10.24
CA TYR A 89 -1.47 -5.11 10.84
C TYR A 89 -1.60 -3.62 10.51
N GLY A 90 -1.53 -3.30 9.20
CA GLY A 90 -1.78 -1.99 8.63
C GLY A 90 -3.28 -1.77 8.35
N SER A 91 -3.61 -0.83 7.44
CA SER A 91 -5.00 -0.47 7.13
C SER A 91 -5.84 -1.68 6.66
N ILE A 92 -5.30 -2.50 5.77
CA ILE A 92 -6.01 -3.69 5.24
C ILE A 92 -6.11 -4.76 6.32
N GLY A 93 -5.01 -5.10 7.00
CA GLY A 93 -5.01 -6.12 8.06
C GLY A 93 -5.97 -5.78 9.20
N THR A 94 -6.02 -4.52 9.61
CA THR A 94 -6.97 -4.02 10.62
C THR A 94 -8.41 -4.14 10.14
N GLN A 95 -8.71 -3.73 8.90
CA GLN A 95 -10.06 -3.86 8.34
C GLN A 95 -10.49 -5.33 8.22
N LEU A 96 -9.57 -6.21 7.77
CA LEU A 96 -9.81 -7.65 7.70
C LEU A 96 -10.09 -8.24 9.07
N SER A 97 -9.36 -7.82 10.12
CA SER A 97 -9.57 -8.33 11.48
C SER A 97 -10.99 -8.08 11.98
N VAL A 98 -11.52 -6.87 11.75
CA VAL A 98 -12.89 -6.49 12.15
C VAL A 98 -13.94 -7.32 11.41
N LEU A 99 -13.74 -7.54 10.09
CA LEU A 99 -14.66 -8.35 9.29
C LEU A 99 -14.62 -9.84 9.68
N ALA A 100 -13.44 -10.37 9.94
CA ALA A 100 -13.24 -11.76 10.34
C ALA A 100 -13.86 -12.04 11.73
N GLU A 101 -13.69 -11.13 12.68
CA GLU A 101 -14.34 -11.22 14.00
C GLU A 101 -15.85 -11.26 13.86
N ALA A 102 -16.46 -10.44 13.01
CA ALA A 102 -17.90 -10.44 12.76
C ALA A 102 -18.43 -11.79 12.24
N LEU A 103 -17.58 -12.61 11.59
CA LEU A 103 -17.90 -13.98 11.18
C LEU A 103 -17.57 -15.03 12.27
N GLY A 104 -17.13 -14.60 13.44
CA GLY A 104 -16.83 -15.48 14.58
C GLY A 104 -15.45 -16.15 14.49
N MET A 105 -14.50 -15.58 13.74
CA MET A 105 -13.10 -16.01 13.75
C MET A 105 -12.37 -15.52 15.00
N GLN A 106 -11.30 -16.22 15.38
CA GLN A 106 -10.30 -15.75 16.32
C GLN A 106 -9.16 -15.12 15.52
N VAL A 107 -8.84 -13.85 15.77
CA VAL A 107 -7.86 -13.12 14.99
C VAL A 107 -6.55 -12.97 15.75
N PHE A 108 -5.45 -13.33 15.10
CA PHE A 108 -4.09 -13.15 15.58
C PHE A 108 -3.32 -12.36 14.53
N PHE A 109 -2.37 -11.52 14.95
CA PHE A 109 -1.56 -10.80 13.99
C PHE A 109 -0.10 -10.70 14.43
N TYR A 110 0.78 -10.59 13.43
CA TYR A 110 2.20 -10.29 13.58
C TYR A 110 2.52 -9.00 12.82
N ASP A 111 3.22 -8.10 13.48
CA ASP A 111 3.77 -6.88 12.87
C ASP A 111 5.13 -6.59 13.49
N VAL A 112 6.02 -5.95 12.74
CA VAL A 112 7.38 -5.58 13.20
C VAL A 112 7.36 -4.48 14.27
N VAL A 113 6.23 -3.76 14.39
CA VAL A 113 6.02 -2.77 15.44
C VAL A 113 4.79 -3.14 16.28
N THR A 114 4.75 -2.64 17.52
CA THR A 114 3.57 -2.79 18.36
C THR A 114 2.41 -1.99 17.78
N LYS A 115 1.27 -2.66 17.59
CA LYS A 115 0.03 -2.06 17.08
C LYS A 115 -1.08 -2.15 18.10
N LEU A 116 -1.99 -1.20 18.05
CA LEU A 116 -3.24 -1.27 18.84
C LEU A 116 -4.15 -2.36 18.25
N PRO A 117 -4.45 -3.45 18.99
CA PRO A 117 -5.38 -4.47 18.49
C PRO A 117 -6.81 -3.94 18.49
N LEU A 118 -7.58 -4.30 17.48
CA LEU A 118 -9.02 -4.02 17.40
C LEU A 118 -9.84 -5.29 17.64
N GLY A 119 -10.96 -5.14 18.33
CA GLY A 119 -11.86 -6.25 18.62
C GLY A 119 -11.17 -7.38 19.39
N ASN A 120 -11.32 -8.63 18.91
CA ASN A 120 -10.69 -9.81 19.50
C ASN A 120 -9.26 -10.09 18.99
N ALA A 121 -8.68 -9.20 18.18
CA ALA A 121 -7.35 -9.40 17.60
C ALA A 121 -6.26 -9.41 18.69
N THR A 122 -5.34 -10.35 18.61
CA THR A 122 -4.22 -10.50 19.55
C THR A 122 -2.90 -10.43 18.78
N GLN A 123 -1.98 -9.55 19.22
CA GLN A 123 -0.63 -9.50 18.65
C GLN A 123 0.22 -10.66 19.14
N ILE A 124 0.87 -11.36 18.21
CA ILE A 124 1.81 -12.46 18.48
C ILE A 124 3.24 -11.96 18.24
N GLY A 125 4.14 -12.23 19.18
CA GLY A 125 5.52 -11.76 19.14
C GLY A 125 6.43 -12.51 18.17
N SER A 126 5.99 -13.66 17.63
CA SER A 126 6.78 -14.48 16.72
C SER A 126 6.00 -14.85 15.48
N LEU A 127 6.61 -14.63 14.31
CA LEU A 127 6.08 -15.08 13.02
C LEU A 127 5.81 -16.59 13.02
N TYR A 128 6.76 -17.39 13.47
CA TYR A 128 6.63 -18.86 13.48
C TYR A 128 5.55 -19.37 14.44
N GLU A 129 5.32 -18.68 15.56
CA GLU A 129 4.22 -18.99 16.46
C GLU A 129 2.86 -18.74 15.76
N LEU A 130 2.71 -17.60 15.08
CA LEU A 130 1.51 -17.29 14.32
C LEU A 130 1.26 -18.31 13.21
N LEU A 131 2.29 -18.65 12.42
CA LEU A 131 2.20 -19.64 11.34
C LEU A 131 1.75 -21.02 11.86
N GLY A 132 2.32 -21.50 12.98
CA GLY A 132 2.01 -22.83 13.52
C GLY A 132 0.62 -22.94 14.16
N MET A 133 0.03 -21.83 14.61
CA MET A 133 -1.24 -21.87 15.33
C MET A 133 -2.48 -21.52 14.49
N CYS A 134 -2.32 -20.84 13.35
CA CYS A 134 -3.45 -20.31 12.57
C CYS A 134 -3.90 -21.30 11.49
N ASP A 135 -5.21 -21.36 11.25
CA ASP A 135 -5.82 -22.17 10.20
C ASP A 135 -5.71 -21.49 8.82
N ILE A 136 -5.72 -20.17 8.83
CA ILE A 136 -5.59 -19.33 7.64
C ILE A 136 -4.55 -18.27 7.96
N VAL A 137 -3.63 -18.02 7.04
CA VAL A 137 -2.64 -16.94 7.13
C VAL A 137 -2.81 -16.01 5.94
N SER A 138 -2.94 -14.70 6.20
CA SER A 138 -3.10 -13.67 5.19
C SER A 138 -2.01 -12.61 5.30
N LEU A 139 -1.45 -12.21 4.15
CA LEU A 139 -0.31 -11.31 4.05
C LEU A 139 -0.79 -9.91 3.66
N HIS A 140 -0.33 -8.90 4.42
CA HIS A 140 -0.66 -7.48 4.21
C HIS A 140 0.55 -6.58 4.46
N VAL A 141 1.72 -7.02 4.01
CA VAL A 141 2.99 -6.30 4.14
C VAL A 141 3.34 -5.53 2.86
N PRO A 142 4.06 -4.39 2.95
CA PRO A 142 4.57 -3.69 1.79
C PRO A 142 5.69 -4.47 1.10
N GLU A 143 6.04 -4.09 -0.12
CA GLU A 143 7.25 -4.57 -0.81
C GLU A 143 8.46 -3.79 -0.31
N LEU A 144 9.31 -4.46 0.45
CA LEU A 144 10.56 -3.95 1.01
C LEU A 144 11.65 -5.02 0.88
N PRO A 145 12.94 -4.66 0.96
CA PRO A 145 14.01 -5.66 1.03
C PRO A 145 13.84 -6.69 2.15
N SER A 146 13.24 -6.28 3.28
CA SER A 146 12.99 -7.15 4.44
C SER A 146 11.78 -8.07 4.30
N THR A 147 10.88 -7.80 3.35
CA THR A 147 9.68 -8.62 3.09
C THR A 147 9.81 -9.44 1.82
N GLN A 148 10.87 -9.24 1.05
CA GLN A 148 11.16 -10.04 -0.13
C GLN A 148 11.41 -11.49 0.26
N TRP A 149 10.63 -12.40 -0.32
CA TRP A 149 10.67 -13.85 -0.08
C TRP A 149 10.57 -14.24 1.41
N MET A 150 9.90 -13.40 2.21
CA MET A 150 9.76 -13.66 3.64
C MET A 150 8.92 -14.91 3.97
N ILE A 151 8.14 -15.40 3.01
CA ILE A 151 7.39 -16.65 3.11
C ILE A 151 7.97 -17.64 2.10
N GLY A 152 9.07 -18.26 2.51
CA GLY A 152 9.77 -19.30 1.77
C GLY A 152 9.42 -20.70 2.28
N GLU A 153 10.24 -21.69 1.92
CA GLU A 153 10.01 -23.08 2.28
C GLU A 153 9.85 -23.30 3.79
N LYS A 154 10.72 -22.67 4.59
CA LYS A 154 10.72 -22.84 6.05
C LYS A 154 9.43 -22.30 6.69
N GLU A 155 9.00 -21.12 6.27
CA GLU A 155 7.79 -20.47 6.76
C GLU A 155 6.55 -21.24 6.33
N ILE A 156 6.49 -21.69 5.08
CA ILE A 156 5.40 -22.52 4.57
C ILE A 156 5.31 -23.83 5.32
N ARG A 157 6.45 -24.50 5.59
CA ARG A 157 6.49 -25.75 6.37
C ARG A 157 6.19 -25.55 7.85
N ALA A 158 6.42 -24.36 8.39
CA ALA A 158 6.02 -23.99 9.75
C ALA A 158 4.53 -23.72 9.90
N MET A 159 3.80 -23.50 8.80
CA MET A 159 2.36 -23.35 8.86
C MET A 159 1.69 -24.64 9.34
N LYS A 160 0.56 -24.46 10.01
CA LYS A 160 -0.26 -25.59 10.47
C LYS A 160 -0.58 -26.52 9.31
N LYS A 161 -0.39 -27.84 9.48
CA LYS A 161 -0.82 -28.82 8.47
C LYS A 161 -2.32 -28.69 8.19
N GLY A 162 -2.68 -28.63 6.92
CA GLY A 162 -4.05 -28.33 6.50
C GLY A 162 -4.40 -26.84 6.54
N GLY A 163 -3.40 -25.96 6.70
CA GLY A 163 -3.57 -24.53 6.67
C GLY A 163 -3.81 -23.97 5.25
N ILE A 164 -4.20 -22.72 5.19
CA ILE A 164 -4.47 -21.95 3.96
C ILE A 164 -3.59 -20.70 3.97
N LEU A 165 -2.92 -20.41 2.86
CA LEU A 165 -2.17 -19.17 2.66
C LEU A 165 -2.89 -18.26 1.67
N ILE A 166 -3.05 -16.97 2.03
CA ILE A 166 -3.64 -15.95 1.16
C ILE A 166 -2.64 -14.80 0.98
N ASN A 167 -2.34 -14.45 -0.26
CA ASN A 167 -1.49 -13.31 -0.60
C ASN A 167 -2.19 -12.35 -1.57
N ALA A 168 -2.72 -11.26 -1.02
CA ALA A 168 -3.22 -10.11 -1.76
C ALA A 168 -2.38 -8.84 -1.43
N ALA A 169 -1.09 -9.03 -1.09
CA ALA A 169 -0.17 -7.95 -0.72
C ALA A 169 0.79 -7.58 -1.86
N ARG A 170 1.87 -8.37 -2.03
CA ARG A 170 2.87 -8.20 -3.11
C ARG A 170 3.38 -9.56 -3.57
N GLY A 171 3.65 -9.70 -4.86
CA GLY A 171 4.05 -10.96 -5.46
C GLY A 171 5.38 -11.49 -4.95
N THR A 172 6.32 -10.61 -4.67
CA THR A 172 7.67 -10.95 -4.18
C THR A 172 7.72 -11.39 -2.71
N VAL A 173 6.59 -11.41 -2.01
CA VAL A 173 6.55 -11.81 -0.58
C VAL A 173 6.59 -13.33 -0.41
N VAL A 174 6.06 -14.10 -1.38
CA VAL A 174 5.93 -15.57 -1.30
C VAL A 174 6.73 -16.24 -2.40
N GLU A 175 7.50 -17.28 -2.04
CA GLU A 175 8.15 -18.17 -3.00
C GLU A 175 7.12 -19.18 -3.53
N LEU A 176 6.60 -18.94 -4.74
CA LEU A 176 5.47 -19.70 -5.30
C LEU A 176 5.80 -21.17 -5.61
N ASP A 177 7.05 -21.51 -5.93
CA ASP A 177 7.46 -22.90 -6.16
C ASP A 177 7.36 -23.74 -4.89
N HIS A 178 7.78 -23.18 -3.75
CA HIS A 178 7.66 -23.85 -2.45
C HIS A 178 6.20 -23.96 -1.99
N LEU A 179 5.37 -22.93 -2.31
CA LEU A 179 3.94 -22.99 -2.06
C LEU A 179 3.27 -24.09 -2.90
N ALA A 180 3.59 -24.16 -4.19
CA ALA A 180 3.09 -25.21 -5.09
C ALA A 180 3.45 -26.61 -4.58
N GLN A 181 4.70 -26.79 -4.13
CA GLN A 181 5.14 -28.06 -3.57
C GLN A 181 4.41 -28.43 -2.28
N ALA A 182 4.19 -27.47 -1.39
CA ALA A 182 3.47 -27.69 -0.13
C ALA A 182 2.00 -28.08 -0.35
N ILE A 183 1.37 -27.58 -1.40
CA ILE A 183 0.01 -27.95 -1.78
C ILE A 183 0.00 -29.38 -2.37
N LYS A 184 0.96 -29.71 -3.26
CA LYS A 184 1.10 -31.07 -3.83
C LYS A 184 1.37 -32.11 -2.76
N ASP A 185 2.12 -31.77 -1.73
CA ASP A 185 2.44 -32.62 -0.58
C ASP A 185 1.29 -32.72 0.44
N GLU A 186 0.16 -32.05 0.20
CA GLU A 186 -0.97 -31.96 1.13
C GLU A 186 -0.58 -31.42 2.51
N HIS A 187 0.50 -30.62 2.58
CA HIS A 187 0.85 -29.87 3.79
C HIS A 187 -0.11 -28.71 3.99
N LEU A 188 -0.35 -27.90 2.93
CA LEU A 188 -1.42 -26.91 2.87
C LEU A 188 -2.60 -27.45 2.06
N ILE A 189 -3.82 -27.13 2.47
CA ILE A 189 -5.02 -27.58 1.76
C ILE A 189 -5.48 -26.61 0.68
N GLY A 190 -4.88 -25.43 0.60
CA GLY A 190 -5.21 -24.47 -0.44
C GLY A 190 -4.46 -23.15 -0.29
N ALA A 191 -4.54 -22.35 -1.33
CA ALA A 191 -4.01 -20.98 -1.34
C ALA A 191 -4.85 -20.06 -2.23
N ALA A 192 -4.82 -18.74 -1.92
CA ALA A 192 -5.32 -17.71 -2.80
C ALA A 192 -4.21 -16.69 -3.06
N ILE A 193 -3.93 -16.42 -4.32
CA ILE A 193 -2.85 -15.54 -4.76
C ILE A 193 -3.41 -14.54 -5.76
N ASP A 194 -3.42 -13.28 -5.36
CA ASP A 194 -3.88 -12.15 -6.19
C ASP A 194 -2.72 -11.41 -6.86
N VAL A 195 -1.49 -11.62 -6.38
CA VAL A 195 -0.28 -10.88 -6.80
C VAL A 195 0.88 -11.82 -7.11
N PHE A 196 1.67 -11.50 -8.13
CA PHE A 196 2.71 -12.40 -8.64
C PHE A 196 4.06 -11.68 -8.78
N PRO A 197 5.20 -12.40 -8.67
CA PRO A 197 6.53 -11.81 -8.88
C PRO A 197 6.69 -11.25 -10.31
N VAL A 198 6.06 -11.90 -11.27
CA VAL A 198 5.99 -11.45 -12.66
C VAL A 198 4.53 -11.43 -13.08
N GLU A 199 4.04 -10.26 -13.41
CA GLU A 199 2.66 -10.05 -13.85
C GLU A 199 2.64 -9.68 -15.33
N PRO A 200 1.66 -10.19 -16.13
CA PRO A 200 1.44 -9.76 -17.50
C PRO A 200 1.22 -8.25 -17.57
N LYS A 201 1.79 -7.60 -18.59
CA LYS A 201 1.65 -6.15 -18.81
C LYS A 201 0.35 -5.78 -19.50
N SER A 202 -0.32 -6.75 -20.12
CA SER A 202 -1.60 -6.60 -20.80
C SER A 202 -2.43 -7.87 -20.66
N ASN A 203 -3.73 -7.76 -20.94
CA ASN A 203 -4.66 -8.89 -20.92
C ASN A 203 -4.40 -9.93 -22.03
N ASP A 204 -3.57 -9.59 -23.01
CA ASP A 204 -3.24 -10.45 -24.17
C ASP A 204 -1.97 -11.28 -23.93
N GLU A 205 -1.22 -11.01 -22.86
CA GLU A 205 -0.02 -11.77 -22.50
C GLU A 205 -0.40 -13.04 -21.72
N GLU A 206 0.31 -14.14 -22.00
CA GLU A 206 0.10 -15.40 -21.28
C GLU A 206 0.59 -15.27 -19.82
N PHE A 207 -0.25 -15.68 -18.90
CA PHE A 207 0.08 -15.74 -17.47
C PHE A 207 0.74 -17.07 -17.12
N GLU A 208 1.93 -17.03 -16.55
CA GLU A 208 2.68 -18.19 -16.09
C GLU A 208 2.80 -18.22 -14.55
N SER A 209 2.54 -19.38 -13.97
CA SER A 209 2.70 -19.59 -12.53
C SER A 209 2.83 -21.09 -12.21
N PRO A 210 3.67 -21.50 -11.25
CA PRO A 210 3.76 -22.89 -10.80
C PRO A 210 2.48 -23.39 -10.10
N LEU A 211 1.55 -22.48 -9.81
CA LEU A 211 0.28 -22.77 -9.15
C LEU A 211 -0.86 -23.11 -10.14
N ARG A 212 -0.67 -22.87 -11.44
CA ARG A 212 -1.69 -23.16 -12.45
C ARG A 212 -2.07 -24.65 -12.45
N GLY A 213 -3.35 -24.91 -12.50
CA GLY A 213 -3.90 -26.27 -12.56
C GLY A 213 -3.89 -27.05 -11.24
N LEU A 214 -3.44 -26.44 -10.13
CA LEU A 214 -3.57 -27.05 -8.82
C LEU A 214 -4.99 -26.89 -8.28
N ASP A 215 -5.55 -28.00 -7.77
CA ASP A 215 -6.84 -27.97 -7.08
C ASP A 215 -6.75 -27.16 -5.78
N ARG A 216 -7.86 -26.52 -5.39
CA ARG A 216 -7.96 -25.68 -4.18
C ARG A 216 -7.00 -24.48 -4.18
N VAL A 217 -6.63 -23.99 -5.35
CA VAL A 217 -5.89 -22.74 -5.54
C VAL A 217 -6.80 -21.74 -6.25
N ILE A 218 -6.90 -20.55 -5.70
CA ILE A 218 -7.55 -19.39 -6.32
C ILE A 218 -6.46 -18.49 -6.86
N LEU A 219 -6.49 -18.17 -8.14
CA LEU A 219 -5.59 -17.23 -8.79
C LEU A 219 -6.43 -16.08 -9.34
N THR A 220 -6.12 -14.86 -8.93
CA THR A 220 -6.80 -13.65 -9.41
C THR A 220 -5.76 -12.66 -9.99
N PRO A 221 -6.10 -11.92 -11.05
CA PRO A 221 -5.15 -11.11 -11.78
C PRO A 221 -4.98 -9.71 -11.16
N HIS A 222 -4.49 -9.66 -9.91
CA HIS A 222 -4.22 -8.45 -9.13
C HIS A 222 -5.44 -7.52 -9.04
N ILE A 223 -6.58 -8.08 -8.63
CA ILE A 223 -7.87 -7.39 -8.58
C ILE A 223 -8.32 -7.01 -7.16
N GLY A 224 -7.50 -7.24 -6.14
CA GLY A 224 -7.88 -6.93 -4.75
C GLY A 224 -8.38 -5.48 -4.55
N GLY A 225 -7.81 -4.53 -5.28
CA GLY A 225 -8.25 -3.13 -5.28
C GLY A 225 -9.16 -2.74 -6.45
N SER A 226 -9.58 -3.67 -7.30
CA SER A 226 -10.29 -3.38 -8.56
C SER A 226 -11.81 -3.45 -8.41
N THR A 227 -12.37 -2.64 -7.53
CA THR A 227 -13.83 -2.43 -7.41
C THR A 227 -14.24 -1.05 -7.88
N ALA A 228 -15.50 -0.88 -8.28
CA ALA A 228 -16.03 0.41 -8.73
C ALA A 228 -15.87 1.49 -7.64
N GLU A 229 -16.16 1.14 -6.40
CA GLU A 229 -16.04 2.02 -5.23
C GLU A 229 -14.58 2.40 -4.96
N ALA A 230 -13.66 1.44 -5.02
CA ALA A 230 -12.23 1.72 -4.83
C ALA A 230 -11.70 2.65 -5.92
N GLN A 231 -12.05 2.42 -7.20
CA GLN A 231 -11.63 3.28 -8.31
C GLN A 231 -12.16 4.72 -8.16
N ALA A 232 -13.43 4.88 -7.77
CA ALA A 232 -13.99 6.19 -7.49
C ALA A 232 -13.27 6.90 -6.33
N ASN A 233 -13.04 6.19 -5.22
CA ASN A 233 -12.37 6.73 -4.03
C ASN A 233 -10.90 7.07 -4.31
N ILE A 234 -10.18 6.24 -5.07
CA ILE A 234 -8.80 6.51 -5.53
C ILE A 234 -8.78 7.80 -6.35
N GLY A 235 -9.73 7.93 -7.30
CA GLY A 235 -9.85 9.12 -8.13
C GLY A 235 -10.02 10.41 -7.31
N LEU A 236 -10.95 10.38 -6.35
CA LEU A 236 -11.21 11.50 -5.46
C LEU A 236 -10.00 11.83 -4.55
N GLU A 237 -9.41 10.82 -3.92
CA GLU A 237 -8.27 11.01 -3.00
C GLU A 237 -7.07 11.65 -3.70
N VAL A 238 -6.68 11.13 -4.87
CA VAL A 238 -5.54 11.68 -5.63
C VAL A 238 -5.85 13.07 -6.16
N ALA A 239 -7.06 13.29 -6.71
CA ALA A 239 -7.47 14.60 -7.20
C ALA A 239 -7.45 15.66 -6.10
N GLU A 240 -8.00 15.35 -4.91
CA GLU A 240 -7.98 16.27 -3.77
C GLU A 240 -6.56 16.64 -3.33
N LYS A 241 -5.61 15.67 -3.32
CA LYS A 241 -4.21 15.92 -2.97
C LYS A 241 -3.54 16.85 -3.99
N LEU A 242 -3.75 16.59 -5.28
CA LEU A 242 -3.21 17.44 -6.35
C LEU A 242 -3.79 18.85 -6.29
N VAL A 243 -5.10 19.00 -6.07
CA VAL A 243 -5.75 20.31 -5.91
C VAL A 243 -5.19 21.05 -4.70
N LYS A 244 -5.10 20.41 -3.52
CA LYS A 244 -4.54 21.02 -2.31
C LYS A 244 -3.08 21.44 -2.50
N TYR A 245 -2.29 20.65 -3.19
CA TYR A 245 -0.91 21.01 -3.50
C TYR A 245 -0.83 22.19 -4.46
N SER A 246 -1.63 22.17 -5.53
CA SER A 246 -1.69 23.27 -6.51
C SER A 246 -2.21 24.58 -5.92
N ASP A 247 -3.24 24.51 -5.07
CA ASP A 247 -3.92 25.70 -4.55
C ASP A 247 -3.15 26.36 -3.40
N ASN A 248 -2.56 25.56 -2.51
CA ASN A 248 -1.93 26.09 -1.31
C ASN A 248 -0.58 25.49 -0.93
N GLY A 249 -0.05 24.54 -1.73
CA GLY A 249 1.24 23.90 -1.45
C GLY A 249 1.21 22.81 -0.38
N THR A 250 0.04 22.35 0.10
CA THR A 250 -0.06 21.27 1.08
C THR A 250 0.50 19.97 0.51
N SER A 251 1.54 19.44 1.14
CA SER A 251 2.23 18.21 0.72
C SER A 251 1.89 16.98 1.58
N VAL A 252 0.83 17.03 2.36
CA VAL A 252 0.37 15.90 3.19
C VAL A 252 0.12 14.67 2.32
N SER A 253 0.65 13.53 2.75
CA SER A 253 0.65 12.24 2.03
C SER A 253 1.45 12.26 0.72
N SER A 254 2.37 13.19 0.51
CA SER A 254 3.38 13.08 -0.55
C SER A 254 4.32 11.91 -0.24
N VAL A 255 4.63 11.09 -1.24
CA VAL A 255 5.49 9.92 -1.05
C VAL A 255 6.99 10.23 -1.18
N ASN A 256 7.34 11.42 -1.65
CA ASN A 256 8.74 11.81 -1.89
C ASN A 256 9.17 13.15 -1.27
N PHE A 257 8.23 13.93 -0.75
CA PHE A 257 8.49 15.20 -0.07
C PHE A 257 8.15 15.12 1.42
N PRO A 258 8.75 16.01 2.25
CA PRO A 258 8.27 16.22 3.62
C PRO A 258 6.80 16.66 3.63
N GLU A 259 6.02 16.17 4.60
CA GLU A 259 4.61 16.50 4.72
C GLU A 259 4.41 17.84 5.45
N VAL A 260 3.74 18.77 4.79
CA VAL A 260 3.33 20.06 5.37
C VAL A 260 1.83 20.24 5.16
N ALA A 261 1.10 20.41 6.26
CA ALA A 261 -0.29 20.84 6.23
C ALA A 261 -0.34 22.36 6.33
N LEU A 262 -0.93 23.01 5.33
CA LEU A 262 -0.95 24.46 5.23
C LEU A 262 -2.35 25.03 5.41
N PRO A 263 -2.50 26.13 6.18
CA PRO A 263 -3.76 26.85 6.26
C PRO A 263 -4.04 27.61 4.95
N SER A 264 -5.27 28.06 4.79
CA SER A 264 -5.60 29.05 3.76
C SER A 264 -4.81 30.34 3.98
N HIS A 265 -4.50 31.06 2.89
CA HIS A 265 -3.67 32.29 2.91
C HIS A 265 -4.34 33.47 2.21
N PRO A 266 -5.59 33.83 2.57
CA PRO A 266 -6.30 34.91 1.90
C PRO A 266 -5.56 36.24 2.03
N GLY A 267 -5.39 36.94 0.91
CA GLY A 267 -4.72 38.23 0.87
C GLY A 267 -3.19 38.21 1.02
N LYS A 268 -2.58 37.03 0.99
CA LYS A 268 -1.12 36.82 1.02
C LYS A 268 -0.64 36.26 -0.31
N HIS A 269 0.63 36.51 -0.62
CA HIS A 269 1.31 35.79 -1.68
C HIS A 269 2.12 34.65 -1.05
N ARG A 270 1.93 33.42 -1.55
CA ARG A 270 2.57 32.21 -1.05
C ARG A 270 3.65 31.74 -2.02
N LEU A 271 4.84 31.57 -1.50
CA LEU A 271 6.01 31.07 -2.19
C LEU A 271 6.34 29.65 -1.68
N LEU A 272 6.60 28.72 -2.59
CA LEU A 272 6.98 27.37 -2.29
C LEU A 272 8.41 27.14 -2.76
N HIS A 273 9.29 26.67 -1.87
CA HIS A 273 10.66 26.41 -2.22
C HIS A 273 11.12 25.05 -1.69
N ILE A 274 11.78 24.30 -2.56
CA ILE A 274 12.33 22.97 -2.26
C ILE A 274 13.84 23.10 -2.38
N HIS A 275 14.54 22.65 -1.34
CA HIS A 275 16.00 22.76 -1.26
C HIS A 275 16.63 21.48 -0.70
N GLN A 276 17.92 21.33 -0.89
CA GLN A 276 18.69 20.31 -0.21
C GLN A 276 18.71 20.60 1.30
N ASN A 277 18.53 19.56 2.12
CA ASN A 277 18.55 19.72 3.58
C ASN A 277 19.99 19.85 4.09
N ILE A 278 20.59 21.02 3.90
CA ILE A 278 21.94 21.37 4.37
C ILE A 278 21.91 22.62 5.26
N PRO A 279 22.87 22.76 6.21
CA PRO A 279 22.96 23.93 7.07
C PRO A 279 23.12 25.24 6.28
N GLY A 280 22.44 26.29 6.73
CA GLY A 280 22.58 27.64 6.16
C GLY A 280 21.51 28.07 5.17
N VAL A 281 20.86 27.14 4.45
CA VAL A 281 19.87 27.46 3.40
C VAL A 281 18.77 28.38 3.91
N MET A 282 18.18 28.10 5.07
CA MET A 282 17.12 28.97 5.63
C MET A 282 17.63 30.39 5.99
N SER A 283 18.90 30.52 6.36
CA SER A 283 19.49 31.83 6.62
C SER A 283 19.64 32.63 5.33
N GLU A 284 20.03 31.99 4.24
CA GLU A 284 20.15 32.64 2.93
C GLU A 284 18.76 33.03 2.38
N ILE A 285 17.78 32.14 2.44
CA ILE A 285 16.41 32.46 2.05
C ILE A 285 15.87 33.65 2.84
N ASN A 286 15.97 33.64 4.17
CA ASN A 286 15.46 34.72 5.00
C ASN A 286 16.22 36.03 4.77
N LYS A 287 17.50 35.95 4.42
CA LYS A 287 18.31 37.14 4.07
C LYS A 287 17.80 37.81 2.80
N VAL A 288 17.43 37.05 1.76
CA VAL A 288 16.85 37.61 0.54
C VAL A 288 15.60 38.44 0.85
N PHE A 289 14.69 37.96 1.69
CA PHE A 289 13.51 38.73 2.10
C PHE A 289 13.88 39.98 2.91
N ALA A 290 14.81 39.83 3.84
CA ALA A 290 15.25 40.96 4.69
C ALA A 290 15.94 42.07 3.86
N ASP A 291 16.86 41.69 2.97
CA ASP A 291 17.61 42.63 2.13
C ASP A 291 16.70 43.42 1.16
N ASN A 292 15.56 42.82 0.78
CA ASN A 292 14.54 43.45 -0.07
C ASN A 292 13.40 44.09 0.72
N GLY A 293 13.48 44.14 2.06
CA GLY A 293 12.45 44.76 2.90
C GLY A 293 11.11 44.05 2.91
N ILE A 294 11.06 42.76 2.52
CA ILE A 294 9.86 41.97 2.45
C ILE A 294 9.53 41.36 3.82
N ASN A 295 8.31 41.60 4.30
CA ASN A 295 7.84 41.06 5.57
C ASN A 295 7.29 39.64 5.36
N ILE A 296 7.85 38.66 6.10
CA ILE A 296 7.34 37.28 6.14
C ILE A 296 6.18 37.22 7.13
N CYS A 297 4.98 36.90 6.65
CA CYS A 297 3.77 36.78 7.46
C CYS A 297 3.55 35.38 8.02
N GLY A 298 4.14 34.36 7.37
CA GLY A 298 4.12 32.97 7.81
C GLY A 298 5.23 32.20 7.16
N GLN A 299 5.79 31.23 7.88
CA GLN A 299 6.84 30.36 7.38
C GLN A 299 6.61 28.94 7.91
N PHE A 300 6.53 27.98 7.01
CA PHE A 300 6.30 26.57 7.31
C PHE A 300 7.43 25.76 6.71
N LEU A 301 8.20 25.07 7.54
CA LEU A 301 9.34 24.25 7.11
C LEU A 301 9.17 22.82 7.63
N GLN A 302 9.33 21.86 6.74
CA GLN A 302 9.55 20.46 7.08
C GLN A 302 10.74 19.93 6.29
N THR A 303 11.49 19.04 6.89
CA THR A 303 12.67 18.44 6.29
C THR A 303 12.63 16.92 6.45
N ASN A 304 13.21 16.22 5.51
CA ASN A 304 13.62 14.83 5.68
C ASN A 304 15.16 14.74 5.50
N GLU A 305 15.70 13.54 5.43
CA GLU A 305 17.17 13.35 5.34
C GLU A 305 17.81 14.06 4.14
N LYS A 306 17.07 14.31 3.05
CA LYS A 306 17.62 14.79 1.77
C LYS A 306 17.13 16.16 1.36
N VAL A 307 15.87 16.48 1.64
CA VAL A 307 15.26 17.73 1.17
C VAL A 307 14.54 18.47 2.29
N GLY A 308 14.56 19.80 2.19
CA GLY A 308 13.69 20.70 2.92
C GLY A 308 12.60 21.23 1.98
N TYR A 309 11.38 21.35 2.50
CA TYR A 309 10.26 22.00 1.86
C TYR A 309 9.83 23.16 2.74
N VAL A 310 10.02 24.37 2.24
CA VAL A 310 9.64 25.60 2.94
C VAL A 310 8.54 26.33 2.15
N VAL A 311 7.53 26.77 2.88
CA VAL A 311 6.46 27.61 2.35
C VAL A 311 6.45 28.92 3.10
N ILE A 312 6.49 30.03 2.36
CA ILE A 312 6.61 31.38 2.92
C ILE A 312 5.43 32.20 2.42
N ASP A 313 4.69 32.81 3.37
CA ASP A 313 3.63 33.75 3.08
C ASP A 313 4.15 35.17 3.27
N VAL A 314 4.05 36.00 2.25
CA VAL A 314 4.41 37.43 2.28
C VAL A 314 3.20 38.30 1.97
N ASP A 315 3.29 39.59 2.28
CA ASP A 315 2.25 40.55 1.91
C ASP A 315 2.13 40.68 0.39
N LYS A 316 0.92 40.86 -0.11
CA LYS A 316 0.61 40.88 -1.54
C LYS A 316 1.35 42.01 -2.31
N GLU A 317 1.70 43.08 -1.63
CA GLU A 317 2.39 44.24 -2.22
C GLU A 317 3.81 43.90 -2.72
N TYR A 318 4.42 42.83 -2.20
CA TYR A 318 5.79 42.41 -2.56
C TYR A 318 5.84 41.22 -3.53
N SER A 319 4.70 40.80 -4.07
CA SER A 319 4.59 39.57 -4.87
C SER A 319 5.43 39.56 -6.15
N ASP A 320 5.58 40.71 -6.81
CA ASP A 320 6.31 40.84 -8.07
C ASP A 320 7.82 40.82 -7.87
N LEU A 321 8.30 41.41 -6.74
CA LEU A 321 9.71 41.40 -6.38
C LEU A 321 10.16 39.99 -5.97
N ALA A 322 9.36 39.29 -5.18
CA ALA A 322 9.65 37.92 -4.74
C ALA A 322 9.72 36.93 -5.92
N ARG A 323 8.88 37.11 -6.98
CA ARG A 323 8.93 36.31 -8.21
C ARG A 323 10.19 36.54 -9.03
N SER A 324 10.76 37.75 -9.03
CA SER A 324 11.98 38.06 -9.79
C SER A 324 13.21 37.33 -9.23
N GLU A 325 13.22 37.06 -7.93
CA GLU A 325 14.33 36.38 -7.23
C GLU A 325 14.20 34.85 -7.32
N GLU A 326 13.00 34.28 -7.48
CA GLU A 326 12.82 32.83 -7.71
C GLU A 326 13.53 32.33 -8.99
N HIS A 327 13.69 33.20 -10.00
CA HIS A 327 14.35 32.85 -11.26
C HIS A 327 15.88 32.97 -11.21
N THR A 328 16.46 33.53 -10.15
CA THR A 328 17.90 33.74 -10.04
C THR A 328 18.62 32.77 -9.10
N SER A 329 17.90 31.98 -8.31
CA SER A 329 18.47 30.93 -7.45
C SER A 329 18.42 29.55 -8.13
N GLU A 330 19.23 29.33 -9.17
CA GLU A 330 19.72 27.98 -9.51
C GLU A 330 20.77 27.59 -8.44
N LEU A 331 20.31 27.00 -7.34
CA LEU A 331 21.17 26.35 -6.34
C LEU A 331 20.85 24.86 -6.26
#